data_7c9d2e64aa41219c8e4c26e6b77a9943
#
_entry.id   7c9d2e64aa41219c8e4c26e6b77a9943
#
_cell.length_a   1.000
_cell.length_b   1.000
_cell.length_c   1.000
_cell.angle_alpha   90.00
_cell.angle_beta   90.00
_cell.angle_gamma   90.00
#
_symmetry.space_group_name_H-M   'P 1'
#
loop_
_entity.id
_entity.type
_entity.pdbx_description
1 polymer ?
#
loop_
_entity_poly.entity_id
_entity_poly.type
_entity_poly.pdbx_seq_one_letter_code
_entity_poly.pdbx_strand_id
1 'polypeptide(L)' 'MPAGIDTGIRLTTTDARAAHASVIELGLDAGELLDWETTPLMFSFTDYDGNRFYVSQI' A
#
# COMPACT_ATOMS: atom_id res chain seq x y z
N MET A 1 -18.25 -15.38 3.08
CA MET A 1 -17.50 -14.22 3.59
C MET A 1 -17.03 -13.36 2.44
N PRO A 2 -17.34 -12.10 2.43
CA PRO A 2 -16.83 -11.24 1.38
C PRO A 2 -15.32 -11.03 1.55
N ALA A 3 -14.59 -11.08 0.45
CA ALA A 3 -13.23 -10.56 0.40
C ALA A 3 -13.30 -9.04 0.51
N GLY A 4 -12.17 -8.37 0.64
CA GLY A 4 -12.14 -6.92 0.66
C GLY A 4 -12.22 -6.32 2.05
N ILE A 5 -11.70 -7.01 3.03
CA ILE A 5 -11.62 -6.48 4.39
C ILE A 5 -10.46 -5.49 4.47
N ASP A 6 -10.73 -4.32 5.06
CA ASP A 6 -9.68 -3.40 5.44
C ASP A 6 -9.04 -3.93 6.73
N THR A 7 -7.83 -4.46 6.61
CA THR A 7 -7.17 -5.12 7.74
C THR A 7 -6.67 -4.13 8.78
N GLY A 8 -6.51 -2.86 8.42
CA GLY A 8 -5.88 -1.87 9.29
C GLY A 8 -4.38 -2.11 9.50
N ILE A 9 -3.80 -3.11 8.83
CA ILE A 9 -2.37 -3.39 8.95
C ILE A 9 -1.58 -2.31 8.22
N ARG A 10 -0.61 -1.72 8.93
CA ARG A 10 0.29 -0.72 8.37
C ARG A 10 1.70 -1.26 8.32
N LEU A 11 2.28 -1.26 7.13
CA LEU A 11 3.66 -1.66 6.91
C LEU A 11 4.52 -0.40 6.77
N THR A 12 5.78 -0.50 7.15
CA THR A 12 6.72 0.61 6.98
C THR A 12 7.82 0.21 6.01
N THR A 13 8.37 1.20 5.31
CA THR A 13 9.45 0.99 4.36
C THR A 13 10.37 2.20 4.36
N THR A 14 11.63 2.00 3.97
CA THR A 14 12.56 3.09 3.78
C THR A 14 12.42 3.74 2.39
N ASP A 15 11.68 3.09 1.49
CA ASP A 15 11.49 3.60 0.12
C ASP A 15 10.08 3.22 -0.37
N ALA A 16 9.13 4.10 -0.13
CA ALA A 16 7.74 3.86 -0.53
C ALA A 16 7.56 3.81 -2.04
N ARG A 17 8.37 4.55 -2.80
CA ARG A 17 8.26 4.54 -4.26
C ARG A 17 8.67 3.18 -4.83
N ALA A 18 9.76 2.61 -4.32
CA ALA A 18 10.18 1.29 -4.73
C ALA A 18 9.19 0.22 -4.29
N ALA A 19 8.65 0.33 -3.08
CA ALA A 19 7.63 -0.58 -2.60
C ALA A 19 6.37 -0.53 -3.46
N HIS A 20 5.94 0.66 -3.85
CA HIS A 20 4.78 0.86 -4.71
C HIS A 20 5.00 0.20 -6.07
N ALA A 21 6.17 0.39 -6.67
CA ALA A 21 6.51 -0.24 -7.94
C ALA A 21 6.53 -1.77 -7.83
N SER A 22 7.06 -2.30 -6.73
CA SER A 22 7.09 -3.74 -6.50
C SER A 22 5.70 -4.35 -6.40
N VAL A 23 4.79 -3.66 -5.70
CA VAL A 23 3.40 -4.11 -5.57
C VAL A 23 2.72 -4.16 -6.93
N ILE A 24 2.94 -3.16 -7.78
CA ILE A 24 2.40 -3.12 -9.13
C ILE A 24 2.97 -4.26 -9.97
N GLU A 25 4.26 -4.53 -9.86
CA GLU A 25 4.90 -5.63 -10.59
C GLU A 25 4.34 -6.99 -10.20
N LEU A 26 3.97 -7.16 -8.94
CA LEU A 26 3.33 -8.39 -8.47
C LEU A 26 1.89 -8.55 -8.96
N GLY A 27 1.35 -7.54 -9.63
CA GLY A 27 -0.01 -7.59 -10.13
C GLY A 27 -1.07 -7.30 -9.08
N LEU A 28 -0.68 -6.78 -7.94
CA LEU A 28 -1.61 -6.38 -6.90
C LEU A 28 -2.24 -5.02 -7.23
N ASP A 29 -3.42 -4.78 -6.69
CA ASP A 29 -4.15 -3.53 -6.93
C ASP A 29 -3.61 -2.46 -5.97
N ALA A 30 -2.68 -1.64 -6.47
CA ALA A 30 -2.07 -0.57 -5.69
C ALA A 30 -2.82 0.74 -5.90
N GLY A 31 -3.09 1.42 -4.79
CA GLY A 31 -3.64 2.76 -4.83
C GLY A 31 -2.59 3.79 -5.24
N GLU A 32 -3.01 5.05 -5.30
CA GLU A 32 -2.12 6.14 -5.66
C GLU A 32 -1.08 6.39 -4.57
N LEU A 33 0.16 6.65 -4.98
CA LEU A 33 1.20 7.05 -4.06
C LEU A 33 0.94 8.48 -3.61
N LEU A 34 0.69 8.67 -2.31
CA LEU A 34 0.39 9.97 -1.73
C LEU A 34 1.69 10.64 -1.28
N ASP A 35 1.95 11.81 -1.82
CA ASP A 35 3.16 12.59 -1.56
C ASP A 35 2.74 13.99 -1.08
N TRP A 36 2.49 14.11 0.21
CA TRP A 36 2.12 15.38 0.83
C TRP A 36 3.30 15.94 1.62
N GLU A 37 3.43 17.26 1.63
CA GLU A 37 4.54 17.93 2.29
C GLU A 37 4.61 17.66 3.80
N THR A 38 3.46 17.45 4.42
CA THR A 38 3.36 17.30 5.88
C THR A 38 3.29 15.86 6.33
N THR A 39 3.26 14.90 5.42
CA THR A 39 3.17 13.47 5.75
C THR A 39 4.22 12.68 5.00
N PRO A 40 4.67 11.53 5.55
CA PRO A 40 5.53 10.63 4.80
C PRO A 40 4.82 10.10 3.55
N LEU A 41 5.59 9.68 2.56
CA LEU A 41 5.04 8.98 1.42
C LEU A 41 4.28 7.74 1.90
N MET A 42 3.09 7.53 1.36
CA MET A 42 2.27 6.38 1.71
C MET A 42 1.39 5.96 0.55
N PHE A 43 0.99 4.71 0.57
CA PHE A 43 0.01 4.20 -0.38
C PHE A 43 -0.70 3.01 0.25
N SER A 44 -1.80 2.59 -0.38
CA SER A 44 -2.47 1.36 -0.01
C SER A 44 -2.42 0.39 -1.17
N PHE A 45 -2.55 -0.90 -0.87
CA PHE A 45 -2.72 -1.91 -1.90
C PHE A 45 -3.67 -2.99 -1.41
N THR A 46 -4.22 -3.71 -2.36
CA THR A 46 -5.15 -4.80 -2.09
C THR A 46 -4.56 -6.09 -2.63
N ASP A 47 -4.56 -7.14 -1.83
CA ASP A 47 -4.05 -8.44 -2.25
C ASP A 47 -5.08 -9.17 -3.13
N TYR A 48 -4.73 -10.39 -3.54
CA TYR A 48 -5.58 -11.19 -4.43
C TYR A 48 -6.90 -11.61 -3.78
N ASP A 49 -6.95 -11.61 -2.46
CA ASP A 49 -8.16 -11.93 -1.69
C ASP A 49 -8.99 -10.67 -1.39
N GLY A 50 -8.52 -9.52 -1.81
CA GLY A 50 -9.21 -8.26 -1.60
C GLY A 50 -8.93 -7.61 -0.26
N ASN A 51 -7.94 -8.10 0.50
CA ASN A 51 -7.57 -7.49 1.78
C ASN A 51 -6.71 -6.26 1.53
N ARG A 52 -7.00 -5.18 2.25
CA ARG A 52 -6.29 -3.91 2.08
C ARG A 52 -5.21 -3.72 3.12
N PHE A 53 -4.06 -3.28 2.65
CA PHE A 53 -2.90 -2.97 3.49
C PHE A 53 -2.43 -1.55 3.19
N TYR A 54 -1.78 -0.94 4.19
CA TYR A 54 -1.24 0.41 4.06
C TYR A 54 0.27 0.37 4.23
N VAL A 55 0.99 1.14 3.42
CA VAL A 55 2.45 1.23 3.47
C VAL A 55 2.83 2.69 3.68
N SER A 56 3.69 2.95 4.66
CA SER A 56 4.19 4.30 4.94
C SER A 56 5.71 4.30 4.91
N GLN A 57 6.28 5.37 4.39
CA GLN A 57 7.73 5.55 4.42
C GLN A 57 8.17 6.04 5.80
N ILE A 58 9.22 5.45 6.30
CA ILE A 58 9.81 5.86 7.58
C ILE A 58 10.67 7.11 7.40
#